data_1e9b4b08812adc28e829fb20082c04cd
#
_entry.id   1e9b4b08812adc28e829fb20082c04cd
#
_cell.length_a   1.000
_cell.length_b   1.000
_cell.length_c   1.000
_cell.angle_alpha   90.00
_cell.angle_beta   90.00
_cell.angle_gamma   90.00
#
_symmetry.space_group_name_H-M   'P 1'
#
loop_
_entity.id
_entity.type
_entity.pdbx_description
1 polymer ?
#
loop_
_entity_poly.entity_id
_entity_poly.type
_entity_poly.pdbx_seq_one_letter_code
_entity_poly.pdbx_strand_id
1 'polypeptide(L)'
;MTFEELKEKALSLPYAPGVYIMRDKTDKVIYVGKAKKLKNRVSQYFQDTASHTPKTRLMVSKIHHFDVIVAASEFEALVLECSLIKRYMPKYNILLKDDKGYPYLRLNMKDIYPVITMVSKPADDGADYYGPYGGRAVTHDVMEAIRLTLKLPGCHKQFPRDIGKERPCLNYHMNQCAGWCQESKSCTEYRETMLQARELLKGNYKAVAEQLRGQMLSAADNLEFELAASLRDRLNAVENLGQKQLVTAGTLADTDVVGYGETEAKACFAVLHFSGGNLLDKDYEVFSRPDDKLEAVSSLLKQFYLSRGIAPKRVLLPFEIDDGELFAELLEQQYGRRPKLHVPQRGDNLRLVELACKNAFEEAERVTGREERVSATLTLLGKMLAIPAPKRMESFDISNISGTDIVASMVVFQEGKPKKSDYKRFKVEGLTDQDDYASMRQVVTRRFVHYKAGDKGFDEAPDLLLIDGGVTHAKVAVAALQELNLSFPVFGMVKDDRHRTRALVTPEGEEIRIDNNQAIFSLIGQIQEETHRFTITYHRQLRSKRLRYSELDGIPGIGAKRKQELLRQFKSLSAIGQATLPELERLLPKDAAAAVYHHFHDGNAQE
;
A
#
# COMPACT_ATOMS: atom_id res chain seq x y z
N MET A 1 -14.79 7.86 -34.72
CA MET A 1 -14.39 8.93 -35.65
C MET A 1 -13.15 8.49 -36.40
N THR A 2 -13.02 8.84 -37.66
CA THR A 2 -11.80 8.65 -38.44
C THR A 2 -10.73 9.67 -38.01
N PHE A 3 -9.49 9.45 -38.42
CA PHE A 3 -8.39 10.39 -38.11
C PHE A 3 -8.63 11.79 -38.71
N GLU A 4 -9.17 11.85 -39.94
CA GLU A 4 -9.50 13.13 -40.59
C GLU A 4 -10.64 13.88 -39.88
N GLU A 5 -11.69 13.16 -39.43
CA GLU A 5 -12.78 13.76 -38.65
C GLU A 5 -12.27 14.32 -37.30
N LEU A 6 -11.33 13.62 -36.65
CA LEU A 6 -10.69 14.10 -35.41
C LEU A 6 -9.86 15.35 -35.66
N LYS A 7 -9.13 15.41 -36.78
CA LYS A 7 -8.34 16.56 -37.20
C LYS A 7 -9.23 17.77 -37.50
N GLU A 8 -10.31 17.59 -38.24
CA GLU A 8 -11.28 18.68 -38.52
C GLU A 8 -11.92 19.21 -37.23
N LYS A 9 -12.34 18.28 -36.33
CA LYS A 9 -12.88 18.66 -35.02
C LYS A 9 -11.84 19.46 -34.21
N ALA A 10 -10.57 19.05 -34.21
CA ALA A 10 -9.50 19.77 -33.51
C ALA A 10 -9.26 21.18 -34.07
N LEU A 11 -9.32 21.32 -35.40
CA LEU A 11 -9.16 22.62 -36.08
C LEU A 11 -10.37 23.54 -35.87
N SER A 12 -11.54 23.02 -35.54
CA SER A 12 -12.74 23.82 -35.24
C SER A 12 -12.79 24.35 -33.81
N LEU A 13 -11.88 23.93 -32.93
CA LEU A 13 -11.85 24.34 -31.52
C LEU A 13 -11.56 25.83 -31.35
N PRO A 14 -12.04 26.45 -30.24
CA PRO A 14 -11.80 27.88 -29.96
C PRO A 14 -10.34 28.15 -29.53
N TYR A 15 -9.89 29.38 -29.73
CA TYR A 15 -8.63 29.90 -29.18
C TYR A 15 -8.79 30.33 -27.72
N ALA A 16 -9.36 29.46 -26.88
CA ALA A 16 -9.63 29.71 -25.47
C ALA A 16 -8.88 28.71 -24.58
N PRO A 17 -8.60 29.06 -23.32
CA PRO A 17 -8.07 28.11 -22.37
C PRO A 17 -9.10 27.01 -22.07
N GLY A 18 -8.63 25.83 -21.71
CA GLY A 18 -9.52 24.73 -21.37
C GLY A 18 -8.80 23.39 -21.21
N VAL A 19 -9.59 22.36 -20.99
CA VAL A 19 -9.14 20.98 -20.81
C VAL A 19 -9.70 20.11 -21.94
N TYR A 20 -8.89 19.20 -22.46
CA TYR A 20 -9.30 18.20 -23.43
C TYR A 20 -9.16 16.79 -22.84
N ILE A 21 -10.13 15.94 -23.16
CA ILE A 21 -10.30 14.59 -22.60
C ILE A 21 -10.34 13.62 -23.77
N MET A 22 -9.31 12.81 -23.95
CA MET A 22 -9.24 11.83 -25.03
C MET A 22 -9.79 10.48 -24.57
N ARG A 23 -10.63 9.86 -25.41
CA ARG A 23 -11.30 8.58 -25.11
C ARG A 23 -11.02 7.53 -26.18
N ASP A 24 -11.01 6.28 -25.78
CA ASP A 24 -10.89 5.14 -26.67
C ASP A 24 -12.28 4.68 -27.22
N LYS A 25 -12.28 3.62 -28.01
CA LYS A 25 -13.50 3.03 -28.60
C LYS A 25 -14.50 2.49 -27.58
N THR A 26 -14.09 2.28 -26.34
CA THR A 26 -14.95 1.82 -25.24
C THR A 26 -15.42 2.96 -24.34
N ASP A 27 -15.25 4.22 -24.79
CA ASP A 27 -15.56 5.44 -24.05
C ASP A 27 -14.70 5.65 -22.78
N LYS A 28 -13.65 4.88 -22.62
CA LYS A 28 -12.72 5.04 -21.49
C LYS A 28 -11.80 6.23 -21.72
N VAL A 29 -11.66 7.07 -20.68
CA VAL A 29 -10.70 8.19 -20.70
C VAL A 29 -9.28 7.63 -20.69
N ILE A 30 -8.50 7.97 -21.72
CA ILE A 30 -7.12 7.51 -21.89
C ILE A 30 -6.07 8.61 -21.68
N TYR A 31 -6.45 9.87 -21.85
CA TYR A 31 -5.59 11.02 -21.61
C TYR A 31 -6.40 12.27 -21.26
N VAL A 32 -5.89 13.09 -20.36
CA VAL A 32 -6.43 14.43 -20.01
C VAL A 32 -5.29 15.43 -20.08
N GLY A 33 -5.52 16.58 -20.68
CA GLY A 33 -4.54 17.65 -20.73
C GLY A 33 -5.20 19.02 -20.81
N LYS A 34 -4.49 20.04 -20.34
CA LYS A 34 -4.91 21.43 -20.45
C LYS A 34 -4.27 22.13 -21.63
N ALA A 35 -4.85 23.23 -22.04
CA ALA A 35 -4.33 24.11 -23.08
C ALA A 35 -4.59 25.57 -22.75
N LYS A 36 -3.63 26.45 -23.04
CA LYS A 36 -3.84 27.90 -23.07
C LYS A 36 -4.71 28.28 -24.26
N LYS A 37 -4.59 27.57 -25.38
CA LYS A 37 -5.39 27.67 -26.59
C LYS A 37 -5.73 26.26 -27.09
N LEU A 38 -6.96 25.82 -26.84
CA LEU A 38 -7.43 24.47 -27.15
C LEU A 38 -7.13 24.07 -28.60
N LYS A 39 -7.46 24.96 -29.57
CA LYS A 39 -7.20 24.70 -30.98
C LYS A 39 -5.75 24.31 -31.25
N ASN A 40 -4.80 25.13 -30.77
CA ASN A 40 -3.38 24.93 -31.05
C ASN A 40 -2.87 23.61 -30.43
N ARG A 41 -3.20 23.35 -29.16
CA ARG A 41 -2.69 22.18 -28.43
C ARG A 41 -3.28 20.89 -28.93
N VAL A 42 -4.60 20.84 -29.17
CA VAL A 42 -5.28 19.61 -29.58
C VAL A 42 -4.94 19.27 -31.05
N SER A 43 -4.84 20.28 -31.94
CA SER A 43 -4.49 20.02 -33.35
C SER A 43 -3.08 19.44 -33.52
N GLN A 44 -2.13 19.72 -32.60
CA GLN A 44 -0.77 19.15 -32.65
C GLN A 44 -0.77 17.62 -32.63
N TYR A 45 -1.72 16.97 -31.93
CA TYR A 45 -1.82 15.52 -31.90
C TYR A 45 -2.26 14.91 -33.23
N PHE A 46 -2.94 15.69 -34.08
CA PHE A 46 -3.50 15.24 -35.35
C PHE A 46 -2.76 15.83 -36.57
N GLN A 47 -1.58 16.42 -36.34
CA GLN A 47 -0.64 16.82 -37.41
C GLN A 47 0.21 15.62 -37.83
N ASP A 48 1.28 15.86 -38.61
CA ASP A 48 2.17 14.80 -39.05
C ASP A 48 2.70 13.94 -37.90
N THR A 49 2.28 12.68 -37.89
CA THR A 49 2.62 11.71 -36.82
C THR A 49 4.08 11.27 -36.84
N ALA A 50 4.84 11.64 -37.88
CA ALA A 50 6.27 11.29 -37.98
C ALA A 50 7.10 11.98 -36.88
N SER A 51 6.68 13.14 -36.41
CA SER A 51 7.32 13.91 -35.33
C SER A 51 6.99 13.38 -33.93
N HIS A 52 5.98 12.51 -33.81
CA HIS A 52 5.55 11.99 -32.52
C HIS A 52 6.44 10.85 -32.05
N THR A 53 6.65 10.79 -30.73
CA THR A 53 7.32 9.65 -30.12
C THR A 53 6.48 8.36 -30.24
N PRO A 54 7.06 7.18 -30.06
CA PRO A 54 6.34 5.92 -30.09
C PRO A 54 5.15 5.86 -29.13
N LYS A 55 5.28 6.47 -27.94
CA LYS A 55 4.21 6.52 -26.92
C LYS A 55 3.06 7.40 -27.37
N THR A 56 3.35 8.60 -27.86
CA THR A 56 2.34 9.54 -28.36
C THR A 56 1.64 8.98 -29.60
N ARG A 57 2.37 8.36 -30.53
CA ARG A 57 1.77 7.65 -31.68
C ARG A 57 0.81 6.56 -31.25
N LEU A 58 1.22 5.74 -30.27
CA LEU A 58 0.35 4.68 -29.72
C LEU A 58 -0.89 5.27 -29.05
N MET A 59 -0.77 6.36 -28.30
CA MET A 59 -1.90 7.08 -27.71
C MET A 59 -2.85 7.58 -28.79
N VAL A 60 -2.33 8.33 -29.77
CA VAL A 60 -3.13 8.89 -30.87
C VAL A 60 -3.86 7.79 -31.65
N SER A 61 -3.21 6.64 -31.90
CA SER A 61 -3.84 5.48 -32.59
C SER A 61 -5.01 4.86 -31.80
N LYS A 62 -5.11 5.13 -30.50
CA LYS A 62 -6.19 4.63 -29.63
C LYS A 62 -7.31 5.65 -29.42
N ILE A 63 -7.14 6.90 -29.83
CA ILE A 63 -8.18 7.93 -29.71
C ILE A 63 -9.32 7.60 -30.66
N HIS A 64 -10.52 7.40 -30.11
CA HIS A 64 -11.75 7.25 -30.88
C HIS A 64 -12.51 8.57 -30.98
N HIS A 65 -12.54 9.36 -29.92
CA HIS A 65 -13.09 10.72 -29.87
C HIS A 65 -12.48 11.49 -28.71
N PHE A 66 -12.70 12.79 -28.69
CA PHE A 66 -12.29 13.65 -27.60
C PHE A 66 -13.38 14.68 -27.28
N ASP A 67 -13.45 15.04 -26.00
CA ASP A 67 -14.27 16.12 -25.47
C ASP A 67 -13.39 17.28 -25.03
N VAL A 68 -13.96 18.48 -24.98
CA VAL A 68 -13.29 19.67 -24.48
C VAL A 68 -14.19 20.40 -23.48
N ILE A 69 -13.55 20.97 -22.45
CA ILE A 69 -14.20 21.88 -21.50
C ILE A 69 -13.48 23.21 -21.67
N VAL A 70 -14.20 24.22 -22.17
CA VAL A 70 -13.66 25.59 -22.26
C VAL A 70 -13.69 26.18 -20.86
N ALA A 71 -12.56 26.75 -20.43
CA ALA A 71 -12.41 27.39 -19.14
C ALA A 71 -12.39 28.92 -19.28
N ALA A 72 -12.82 29.63 -18.25
CA ALA A 72 -12.79 31.10 -18.23
C ALA A 72 -11.36 31.67 -18.10
N SER A 73 -10.44 30.86 -17.51
CA SER A 73 -9.04 31.25 -17.30
C SER A 73 -8.10 30.04 -17.39
N GLU A 74 -6.80 30.31 -17.55
CA GLU A 74 -5.75 29.26 -17.48
C GLU A 74 -5.71 28.62 -16.10
N PHE A 75 -6.03 29.37 -15.04
CA PHE A 75 -6.13 28.84 -13.68
C PHE A 75 -7.27 27.82 -13.54
N GLU A 76 -8.45 28.14 -14.03
CA GLU A 76 -9.58 27.20 -14.04
C GLU A 76 -9.28 25.94 -14.85
N ALA A 77 -8.62 26.08 -16.01
CA ALA A 77 -8.15 24.95 -16.80
C ALA A 77 -7.17 24.06 -16.01
N LEU A 78 -6.28 24.65 -15.21
CA LEU A 78 -5.35 23.92 -14.34
C LEU A 78 -6.08 23.12 -13.25
N VAL A 79 -7.05 23.75 -12.56
CA VAL A 79 -7.85 23.11 -11.52
C VAL A 79 -8.65 21.93 -12.09
N LEU A 80 -9.27 22.13 -13.25
CA LEU A 80 -10.03 21.10 -13.95
C LEU A 80 -9.14 19.93 -14.38
N GLU A 81 -7.98 20.20 -14.98
CA GLU A 81 -7.01 19.17 -15.36
C GLU A 81 -6.64 18.28 -14.17
N CYS A 82 -6.21 18.89 -13.06
CA CYS A 82 -5.82 18.17 -11.84
C CYS A 82 -6.96 17.29 -11.30
N SER A 83 -8.19 17.84 -11.27
CA SER A 83 -9.38 17.13 -10.79
C SER A 83 -9.75 15.95 -11.69
N LEU A 84 -9.69 16.13 -13.00
CA LEU A 84 -10.02 15.10 -13.99
C LEU A 84 -8.95 13.98 -14.04
N ILE A 85 -7.66 14.32 -13.96
CA ILE A 85 -6.59 13.32 -13.86
C ILE A 85 -6.78 12.47 -12.60
N LYS A 86 -7.04 13.10 -11.45
CA LYS A 86 -7.31 12.39 -10.19
C LYS A 86 -8.55 11.48 -10.26
N ARG A 87 -9.61 11.95 -10.94
CA ARG A 87 -10.87 11.21 -11.09
C ARG A 87 -10.75 10.01 -12.01
N TYR A 88 -10.12 10.19 -13.18
CA TYR A 88 -10.11 9.17 -14.24
C TYR A 88 -8.86 8.30 -14.26
N MET A 89 -7.76 8.72 -13.61
CA MET A 89 -6.47 8.03 -13.61
C MET A 89 -6.08 7.52 -15.01
N PRO A 90 -5.96 8.41 -16.02
CA PRO A 90 -5.87 8.01 -17.41
C PRO A 90 -4.56 7.29 -17.72
N LYS A 91 -4.62 6.26 -18.55
CA LYS A 91 -3.48 5.36 -18.83
C LYS A 91 -2.24 6.06 -19.42
N TYR A 92 -2.44 7.09 -20.24
CA TYR A 92 -1.34 7.79 -20.94
C TYR A 92 -0.83 9.03 -20.21
N ASN A 93 -1.54 9.52 -19.19
CA ASN A 93 -0.96 10.51 -18.29
C ASN A 93 0.16 9.88 -17.45
N ILE A 94 1.13 10.69 -17.06
CA ILE A 94 2.11 10.29 -16.05
C ILE A 94 1.41 10.44 -14.71
N LEU A 95 1.30 9.32 -13.97
CA LEU A 95 0.58 9.28 -12.70
C LEU A 95 1.55 8.90 -11.60
N LEU A 96 1.41 9.53 -10.45
CA LEU A 96 2.03 9.06 -9.21
C LEU A 96 1.42 7.70 -8.84
N LYS A 97 2.25 6.67 -8.77
CA LYS A 97 1.81 5.29 -8.49
C LYS A 97 1.57 5.04 -7.01
N ASP A 98 2.30 5.74 -6.17
CA ASP A 98 2.18 5.64 -4.72
C ASP A 98 1.47 6.88 -4.15
N ASP A 99 0.24 6.68 -3.68
CA ASP A 99 -0.43 7.61 -2.77
C ASP A 99 0.18 7.38 -1.36
N LYS A 100 1.48 7.64 -1.23
CA LYS A 100 2.17 7.65 0.07
C LYS A 100 1.66 8.87 0.84
N GLY A 101 0.43 8.77 1.33
CA GLY A 101 -0.11 9.76 2.23
C GLY A 101 0.83 9.89 3.42
N TYR A 102 1.30 11.09 3.68
CA TYR A 102 2.05 11.39 4.91
C TYR A 102 1.10 11.24 6.08
N PRO A 103 1.36 10.31 7.02
CA PRO A 103 0.45 10.09 8.12
C PRO A 103 0.47 11.26 9.10
N TYR A 104 -0.68 11.44 9.74
CA TYR A 104 -0.91 12.40 10.81
C TYR A 104 -1.04 11.67 12.13
N LEU A 105 -0.74 12.36 13.22
CA LEU A 105 -1.09 11.91 14.55
C LEU A 105 -2.43 12.55 14.95
N ARG A 106 -3.43 11.71 15.19
CA ARG A 106 -4.76 12.09 15.62
C ARG A 106 -4.87 11.98 17.15
N LEU A 107 -5.37 13.01 17.79
CA LEU A 107 -5.66 13.06 19.23
C LEU A 107 -7.05 13.64 19.47
N ASN A 108 -7.96 12.87 20.04
CA ASN A 108 -9.29 13.36 20.39
C ASN A 108 -9.38 13.62 21.90
N MET A 109 -9.24 14.86 22.31
CA MET A 109 -9.34 15.26 23.73
C MET A 109 -10.76 15.21 24.29
N LYS A 110 -11.79 14.97 23.47
CA LYS A 110 -13.18 14.77 23.91
C LYS A 110 -13.40 13.39 24.53
N ASP A 111 -12.56 12.40 24.17
CA ASP A 111 -12.62 11.07 24.74
C ASP A 111 -12.26 11.11 26.23
N ILE A 112 -12.85 10.22 27.03
CA ILE A 112 -12.55 10.11 28.46
C ILE A 112 -11.08 9.73 28.66
N TYR A 113 -10.59 8.77 27.86
CA TYR A 113 -9.19 8.35 27.78
C TYR A 113 -8.65 8.61 26.37
N PRO A 114 -8.14 9.84 26.09
CA PRO A 114 -7.58 10.17 24.78
C PRO A 114 -6.41 9.27 24.42
N VAL A 115 -6.29 8.92 23.13
CA VAL A 115 -5.18 8.10 22.61
C VAL A 115 -4.59 8.76 21.37
N ILE A 116 -3.26 8.76 21.25
CA ILE A 116 -2.58 9.21 20.04
C ILE A 116 -2.60 8.05 19.03
N THR A 117 -3.18 8.29 17.86
CA THR A 117 -3.26 7.30 16.79
C THR A 117 -2.70 7.86 15.48
N MET A 118 -2.05 7.01 14.71
CA MET A 118 -1.54 7.38 13.39
C MET A 118 -2.61 7.12 12.32
N VAL A 119 -2.96 8.14 11.55
CA VAL A 119 -3.97 8.09 10.48
C VAL A 119 -3.41 8.62 9.17
N SER A 120 -3.90 8.10 8.04
CA SER A 120 -3.40 8.48 6.72
C SER A 120 -3.89 9.84 6.24
N LYS A 121 -5.10 10.27 6.70
CA LYS A 121 -5.71 11.56 6.31
C LYS A 121 -6.47 12.14 7.49
N PRO A 122 -6.49 13.47 7.67
CA PRO A 122 -7.39 14.12 8.61
C PRO A 122 -8.86 13.88 8.23
N ALA A 123 -9.73 13.75 9.21
CA ALA A 123 -11.17 13.66 9.06
C ALA A 123 -11.84 14.83 9.80
N ASP A 124 -13.03 15.21 9.39
CA ASP A 124 -13.82 16.24 10.09
C ASP A 124 -14.63 15.60 11.23
N ASP A 125 -13.92 15.14 12.27
CA ASP A 125 -14.48 14.46 13.45
C ASP A 125 -14.30 15.26 14.75
N GLY A 126 -13.78 16.48 14.63
CA GLY A 126 -13.52 17.36 15.75
C GLY A 126 -12.37 16.93 16.66
N ALA A 127 -11.51 16.02 16.21
CA ALA A 127 -10.24 15.69 16.84
C ALA A 127 -9.12 16.64 16.38
N ASP A 128 -8.06 16.74 17.17
CA ASP A 128 -6.86 17.46 16.78
C ASP A 128 -5.98 16.56 15.89
N TYR A 129 -5.44 17.12 14.80
CA TYR A 129 -4.53 16.44 13.88
C TYR A 129 -3.20 17.17 13.83
N TYR A 130 -2.11 16.42 14.02
CA TYR A 130 -0.75 16.94 14.07
C TYR A 130 0.10 16.29 12.96
N GLY A 131 0.97 17.06 12.35
CA GLY A 131 1.81 16.62 11.24
C GLY A 131 1.41 17.29 9.92
N PRO A 132 1.79 16.70 8.80
CA PRO A 132 2.57 15.46 8.68
C PRO A 132 4.03 15.68 9.07
N TYR A 133 4.62 14.67 9.71
CA TYR A 133 6.01 14.73 10.19
C TYR A 133 7.04 14.21 9.18
N GLY A 134 6.64 13.90 7.98
CA GLY A 134 7.43 13.18 7.00
C GLY A 134 6.86 11.78 6.75
N GLY A 135 7.68 10.81 6.38
CA GLY A 135 7.24 9.45 6.13
C GLY A 135 6.68 8.72 7.37
N ARG A 136 6.09 7.54 7.14
CA ARG A 136 5.45 6.72 8.19
C ARG A 136 6.42 6.38 9.34
N ALA A 137 7.70 6.15 9.03
CA ALA A 137 8.72 5.86 10.04
C ALA A 137 8.94 7.05 10.98
N VAL A 138 9.11 8.26 10.43
CA VAL A 138 9.32 9.48 11.22
C VAL A 138 8.11 9.79 12.09
N THR A 139 6.89 9.66 11.56
CA THR A 139 5.65 9.87 12.33
C THR A 139 5.53 8.86 13.49
N HIS A 140 5.91 7.61 13.24
CA HIS A 140 5.96 6.57 14.28
C HIS A 140 7.01 6.92 15.36
N ASP A 141 8.20 7.35 14.96
CA ASP A 141 9.28 7.71 15.88
C ASP A 141 8.89 8.90 16.76
N VAL A 142 8.20 9.91 16.20
CA VAL A 142 7.64 11.04 16.99
C VAL A 142 6.61 10.54 18.00
N MET A 143 5.69 9.70 17.58
CA MET A 143 4.68 9.12 18.46
C MET A 143 5.31 8.31 19.59
N GLU A 144 6.28 7.45 19.28
CA GLU A 144 7.00 6.63 20.26
C GLU A 144 7.83 7.49 21.21
N ALA A 145 8.51 8.53 20.72
CA ALA A 145 9.28 9.44 21.56
C ALA A 145 8.39 10.15 22.61
N ILE A 146 7.21 10.64 22.20
CA ILE A 146 6.24 11.25 23.12
C ILE A 146 5.69 10.21 24.10
N ARG A 147 5.35 9.01 23.60
CA ARG A 147 4.85 7.90 24.42
C ARG A 147 5.83 7.52 25.54
N LEU A 148 7.09 7.32 25.20
CA LEU A 148 8.13 6.95 26.15
C LEU A 148 8.43 8.08 27.14
N THR A 149 8.52 9.33 26.68
CA THR A 149 8.79 10.51 27.50
C THR A 149 7.72 10.71 28.57
N LEU A 150 6.44 10.57 28.19
CA LEU A 150 5.31 10.77 29.09
C LEU A 150 4.81 9.46 29.71
N LYS A 151 5.49 8.34 29.47
CA LYS A 151 5.13 7.00 29.97
C LYS A 151 3.66 6.63 29.65
N LEU A 152 3.20 6.97 28.43
CA LEU A 152 1.87 6.65 27.95
C LEU A 152 1.72 5.15 27.64
N PRO A 153 0.48 4.60 27.60
CA PRO A 153 0.27 3.21 27.30
C PRO A 153 0.67 2.89 25.85
N GLY A 154 1.43 1.78 25.66
CA GLY A 154 1.79 1.22 24.36
C GLY A 154 1.24 -0.20 24.16
N CYS A 155 0.26 -0.62 24.96
CA CYS A 155 -0.39 -1.92 24.89
C CYS A 155 -1.76 -1.84 24.23
N HIS A 156 -2.40 -3.01 23.99
CA HIS A 156 -3.72 -3.10 23.36
C HIS A 156 -4.90 -2.97 24.34
N LYS A 157 -4.63 -2.65 25.64
CA LYS A 157 -5.68 -2.46 26.65
C LYS A 157 -6.56 -1.26 26.32
N GLN A 158 -7.86 -1.42 26.52
CA GLN A 158 -8.86 -0.38 26.26
C GLN A 158 -9.37 0.23 27.58
N PHE A 159 -9.18 1.53 27.74
CA PHE A 159 -9.65 2.24 28.93
C PHE A 159 -11.04 2.86 28.70
N PRO A 160 -11.93 2.86 29.70
CA PRO A 160 -11.77 2.38 31.09
C PRO A 160 -11.97 0.86 31.29
N ARG A 161 -12.36 0.11 30.24
CA ARG A 161 -12.81 -1.29 30.33
C ARG A 161 -11.83 -2.21 31.04
N ASP A 162 -10.54 -2.03 30.79
CA ASP A 162 -9.48 -2.97 31.22
C ASP A 162 -8.70 -2.47 32.46
N ILE A 163 -9.20 -1.42 33.15
CA ILE A 163 -8.60 -0.93 34.39
C ILE A 163 -8.87 -1.94 35.51
N GLY A 164 -7.84 -2.33 36.24
CA GLY A 164 -7.92 -3.23 37.40
C GLY A 164 -8.12 -4.71 37.09
N LYS A 165 -8.40 -5.08 35.81
CA LYS A 165 -8.73 -6.48 35.46
C LYS A 165 -7.53 -7.41 35.35
N GLU A 166 -6.37 -6.91 34.99
CA GLU A 166 -5.18 -7.71 34.73
C GLU A 166 -3.92 -7.08 35.31
N ARG A 167 -2.91 -7.90 35.55
CA ARG A 167 -1.59 -7.41 35.96
C ARG A 167 -1.01 -6.43 34.93
N PRO A 168 -0.19 -5.46 35.36
CA PRO A 168 0.52 -4.57 34.47
C PRO A 168 1.41 -5.36 33.49
N CYS A 169 1.49 -4.87 32.24
CA CYS A 169 2.30 -5.49 31.20
C CYS A 169 3.79 -5.17 31.36
N LEU A 170 4.64 -5.80 30.53
CA LEU A 170 6.09 -5.64 30.54
C LEU A 170 6.54 -4.17 30.47
N ASN A 171 5.84 -3.30 29.71
CA ASN A 171 6.17 -1.88 29.59
C ASN A 171 6.14 -1.15 30.95
N TYR A 172 5.26 -1.56 31.86
CA TYR A 172 5.23 -1.04 33.24
C TYR A 172 6.50 -1.44 34.00
N HIS A 173 6.86 -2.73 33.95
CA HIS A 173 8.05 -3.24 34.64
C HIS A 173 9.35 -2.71 34.06
N MET A 174 9.38 -2.35 32.78
CA MET A 174 10.50 -1.66 32.13
C MET A 174 10.48 -0.13 32.30
N ASN A 175 9.60 0.41 33.13
CA ASN A 175 9.43 1.85 33.37
C ASN A 175 9.11 2.68 32.09
N GLN A 176 8.56 2.05 31.07
CA GLN A 176 8.13 2.67 29.80
C GLN A 176 6.66 3.12 29.81
N CYS A 177 5.90 2.71 30.84
CA CYS A 177 4.50 3.08 31.04
C CYS A 177 4.26 3.35 32.52
N ALA A 178 3.46 4.36 32.85
CA ALA A 178 3.13 4.70 34.25
C ALA A 178 2.12 3.75 34.90
N GLY A 179 1.68 2.69 34.19
CA GLY A 179 0.72 1.73 34.74
C GLY A 179 -0.73 2.23 34.72
N TRP A 180 -1.14 2.93 33.69
CA TRP A 180 -2.50 3.52 33.54
C TRP A 180 -3.64 2.50 33.58
N CYS A 181 -3.34 1.21 33.50
CA CYS A 181 -4.30 0.13 33.70
C CYS A 181 -4.53 -0.25 35.16
N GLN A 182 -3.87 0.40 36.13
CA GLN A 182 -4.04 0.14 37.56
C GLN A 182 -5.13 1.05 38.15
N GLU A 183 -5.86 0.57 39.14
CA GLU A 183 -6.90 1.33 39.83
C GLU A 183 -6.36 2.54 40.64
N SER A 184 -5.06 2.46 41.00
CA SER A 184 -4.37 3.54 41.69
C SER A 184 -4.15 4.80 40.83
N LYS A 185 -4.38 4.72 39.52
CA LYS A 185 -4.19 5.81 38.55
C LYS A 185 -5.54 6.48 38.24
N SER A 186 -5.61 7.78 38.47
CA SER A 186 -6.83 8.53 38.19
C SER A 186 -6.96 8.91 36.71
N CYS A 187 -8.21 9.04 36.26
CA CYS A 187 -8.53 9.59 34.94
C CYS A 187 -8.01 11.01 34.76
N THR A 188 -8.02 11.82 35.87
CA THR A 188 -7.53 13.20 35.85
C THR A 188 -6.03 13.25 35.55
N GLU A 189 -5.21 12.45 36.23
CA GLU A 189 -3.77 12.37 35.99
C GLU A 189 -3.47 11.93 34.53
N TYR A 190 -4.25 10.97 34.00
CA TYR A 190 -4.13 10.56 32.62
C TYR A 190 -4.38 11.70 31.65
N ARG A 191 -5.48 12.45 31.86
CA ARG A 191 -5.85 13.58 31.01
C ARG A 191 -4.84 14.73 31.09
N GLU A 192 -4.29 15.02 32.25
CA GLU A 192 -3.21 16.01 32.41
C GLU A 192 -1.97 15.60 31.61
N THR A 193 -1.59 14.32 31.67
CA THR A 193 -0.47 13.80 30.87
C THR A 193 -0.77 13.89 29.38
N MET A 194 -2.01 13.66 28.95
CA MET A 194 -2.41 13.82 27.56
C MET A 194 -2.46 15.29 27.10
N LEU A 195 -2.73 16.24 27.99
CA LEU A 195 -2.58 17.68 27.71
C LEU A 195 -1.09 18.03 27.47
N GLN A 196 -0.17 17.49 28.28
CA GLN A 196 1.27 17.64 28.03
C GLN A 196 1.66 17.05 26.68
N ALA A 197 1.15 15.85 26.32
CA ALA A 197 1.35 15.25 25.02
C ALA A 197 0.85 16.15 23.87
N ARG A 198 -0.31 16.77 24.06
CA ARG A 198 -0.86 17.72 23.08
C ARG A 198 0.04 18.94 22.89
N GLU A 199 0.60 19.48 23.95
CA GLU A 199 1.51 20.62 23.86
C GLU A 199 2.87 20.22 23.20
N LEU A 200 3.37 19.03 23.48
CA LEU A 200 4.54 18.50 22.77
C LEU A 200 4.26 18.32 21.27
N LEU A 201 3.09 17.80 20.89
CA LEU A 201 2.67 17.67 19.48
C LEU A 201 2.56 19.04 18.77
N LYS A 202 2.23 20.11 19.50
CA LYS A 202 2.25 21.50 18.98
C LYS A 202 3.65 22.10 18.88
N GLY A 203 4.69 21.42 19.40
CA GLY A 203 6.06 21.94 19.46
C GLY A 203 6.37 22.80 20.68
N ASN A 204 5.48 22.88 21.67
CA ASN A 204 5.62 23.71 22.87
C ASN A 204 6.45 23.03 23.99
N TYR A 205 7.55 22.37 23.62
CA TYR A 205 8.39 21.61 24.57
C TYR A 205 8.94 22.47 25.72
N LYS A 206 9.23 23.77 25.48
CA LYS A 206 9.71 24.69 26.54
C LYS A 206 8.69 24.88 27.65
N ALA A 207 7.44 25.11 27.28
CA ALA A 207 6.34 25.28 28.26
C ALA A 207 6.12 24.00 29.08
N VAL A 208 6.18 22.82 28.44
CA VAL A 208 6.10 21.53 29.14
C VAL A 208 7.28 21.31 30.07
N ALA A 209 8.50 21.66 29.64
CA ALA A 209 9.70 21.57 30.48
C ALA A 209 9.61 22.47 31.71
N GLU A 210 9.14 23.72 31.56
CA GLU A 210 8.93 24.65 32.70
C GLU A 210 7.87 24.14 33.68
N GLN A 211 6.76 23.60 33.16
CA GLN A 211 5.72 22.99 34.01
C GLN A 211 6.27 21.80 34.81
N LEU A 212 7.00 20.89 34.16
CA LEU A 212 7.62 19.73 34.82
C LEU A 212 8.65 20.17 35.87
N ARG A 213 9.44 21.22 35.58
CA ARG A 213 10.40 21.78 36.53
C ARG A 213 9.72 22.33 37.78
N GLY A 214 8.60 23.07 37.60
CA GLY A 214 7.79 23.56 38.72
C GLY A 214 7.22 22.43 39.58
N GLN A 215 6.66 21.39 38.93
CA GLN A 215 6.15 20.21 39.63
C GLN A 215 7.25 19.44 40.38
N MET A 216 8.42 19.31 39.79
CA MET A 216 9.58 18.67 40.41
C MET A 216 10.04 19.39 41.66
N LEU A 217 10.16 20.71 41.61
CA LEU A 217 10.55 21.52 42.75
C LEU A 217 9.49 21.45 43.89
N SER A 218 8.19 21.56 43.54
CA SER A 218 7.11 21.40 44.51
C SER A 218 7.12 20.03 45.18
N ALA A 219 7.35 18.96 44.43
CA ALA A 219 7.48 17.61 45.00
C ALA A 219 8.70 17.48 45.93
N ALA A 220 9.83 18.11 45.56
CA ALA A 220 11.03 18.14 46.41
C ALA A 220 10.78 18.91 47.73
N ASP A 221 10.11 20.05 47.67
CA ASP A 221 9.77 20.85 48.83
C ASP A 221 8.79 20.10 49.78
N ASN A 222 7.91 19.27 49.22
CA ASN A 222 7.03 18.39 49.98
C ASN A 222 7.70 17.08 50.47
N LEU A 223 9.01 16.91 50.25
CA LEU A 223 9.80 15.72 50.61
C LEU A 223 9.34 14.45 49.87
N GLU A 224 8.66 14.56 48.72
CA GLU A 224 8.21 13.46 47.86
C GLU A 224 9.34 13.11 46.86
N PHE A 225 10.49 12.60 47.38
CA PHE A 225 11.70 12.41 46.58
C PHE A 225 11.57 11.46 45.42
N GLU A 226 10.77 10.40 45.52
CA GLU A 226 10.54 9.46 44.40
C GLU A 226 9.77 10.13 43.27
N LEU A 227 8.76 10.95 43.59
CA LEU A 227 8.02 11.74 42.61
C LEU A 227 8.93 12.78 41.96
N ALA A 228 9.72 13.52 42.76
CA ALA A 228 10.68 14.49 42.24
C ALA A 228 11.70 13.87 41.30
N ALA A 229 12.24 12.68 41.61
CA ALA A 229 13.14 11.94 40.74
C ALA A 229 12.46 11.53 39.42
N SER A 230 11.23 11.05 39.48
CA SER A 230 10.45 10.70 38.27
C SER A 230 10.19 11.91 37.38
N LEU A 231 9.85 13.06 37.97
CA LEU A 231 9.63 14.32 37.25
C LEU A 231 10.92 14.87 36.63
N ARG A 232 12.07 14.74 37.32
CA ARG A 232 13.39 15.09 36.78
C ARG A 232 13.71 14.26 35.53
N ASP A 233 13.47 12.96 35.57
CA ASP A 233 13.75 12.07 34.44
C ASP A 233 12.85 12.41 33.24
N ARG A 234 11.58 12.77 33.49
CA ARG A 234 10.66 13.27 32.45
C ARG A 234 11.11 14.63 31.90
N LEU A 235 11.56 15.55 32.74
CA LEU A 235 12.08 16.84 32.30
C LEU A 235 13.27 16.67 31.37
N ASN A 236 14.24 15.85 31.75
CA ASN A 236 15.41 15.54 30.93
C ASN A 236 15.00 14.92 29.58
N ALA A 237 14.01 14.05 29.55
CA ALA A 237 13.51 13.46 28.34
C ALA A 237 12.83 14.49 27.40
N VAL A 238 12.05 15.43 27.95
CA VAL A 238 11.42 16.55 27.20
C VAL A 238 12.49 17.49 26.64
N GLU A 239 13.50 17.85 27.41
CA GLU A 239 14.60 18.71 26.97
C GLU A 239 15.41 18.03 25.84
N ASN A 240 15.69 16.73 25.95
CA ASN A 240 16.32 15.94 24.91
C ASN A 240 15.48 15.84 23.63
N LEU A 241 14.14 15.73 23.75
CA LEU A 241 13.24 15.78 22.61
C LEU A 241 13.33 17.12 21.87
N GLY A 242 13.36 18.22 22.62
CA GLY A 242 13.52 19.56 22.07
C GLY A 242 14.85 19.76 21.35
N GLN A 243 15.96 19.18 21.88
CA GLN A 243 17.28 19.26 21.27
C GLN A 243 17.42 18.37 20.02
N LYS A 244 16.78 17.21 19.98
CA LYS A 244 16.85 16.28 18.83
C LYS A 244 16.02 16.72 17.64
N GLN A 245 15.34 17.88 17.69
CA GLN A 245 14.46 18.38 16.62
C GLN A 245 13.39 17.39 16.12
N LEU A 246 13.17 16.27 16.80
CA LEU A 246 12.15 15.30 16.44
C LEU A 246 10.73 15.89 16.50
N VAL A 247 10.52 16.85 17.40
CA VAL A 247 9.24 17.55 17.54
C VAL A 247 9.15 18.78 16.63
N THR A 248 10.27 19.37 16.24
CA THR A 248 10.32 20.40 15.18
C THR A 248 10.17 19.82 13.76
N ALA A 249 10.17 18.51 13.59
CA ALA A 249 9.78 17.86 12.34
C ALA A 249 8.28 18.06 12.01
N GLY A 250 7.48 18.57 12.96
CA GLY A 250 6.15 19.15 12.69
C GLY A 250 6.22 20.52 12.02
N THR A 251 7.38 21.17 11.97
CA THR A 251 7.62 22.25 11.03
C THR A 251 7.82 21.64 9.65
N LEU A 252 6.84 21.88 8.79
CA LEU A 252 6.89 21.65 7.34
C LEU A 252 8.30 21.89 6.82
N ALA A 253 8.75 21.00 5.96
CA ALA A 253 9.96 21.25 5.19
C ALA A 253 9.94 22.71 4.71
N ASP A 254 10.93 23.49 5.11
CA ASP A 254 11.01 24.89 4.70
C ASP A 254 11.30 24.98 3.21
N THR A 255 11.98 23.97 2.69
CA THR A 255 12.42 23.91 1.32
C THR A 255 12.33 22.49 0.80
N ASP A 256 11.56 22.30 -0.26
CA ASP A 256 11.58 21.08 -1.06
C ASP A 256 12.50 21.31 -2.27
N VAL A 257 13.30 20.30 -2.57
CA VAL A 257 14.24 20.33 -3.70
C VAL A 257 13.84 19.24 -4.67
N VAL A 258 13.40 19.64 -5.83
CA VAL A 258 12.97 18.74 -6.91
C VAL A 258 14.18 18.35 -7.75
N GLY A 259 14.31 17.05 -7.99
CA GLY A 259 15.28 16.46 -8.90
C GLY A 259 14.61 15.71 -10.03
N TYR A 260 15.23 15.72 -11.19
CA TYR A 260 14.87 14.92 -12.33
C TYR A 260 16.12 14.24 -12.89
N GLY A 261 16.02 12.93 -13.13
CA GLY A 261 17.07 12.14 -13.78
C GLY A 261 16.47 11.15 -14.74
N GLU A 262 17.10 10.89 -15.87
CA GLU A 262 16.60 9.95 -16.87
C GLU A 262 17.69 9.07 -17.44
N THR A 263 17.32 7.83 -17.77
CA THR A 263 18.07 6.86 -18.59
C THR A 263 17.39 6.73 -19.96
N GLU A 264 17.86 5.85 -20.82
CA GLU A 264 17.20 5.60 -22.12
C GLU A 264 15.75 5.09 -21.98
N ALA A 265 15.45 4.32 -20.93
CA ALA A 265 14.15 3.67 -20.74
C ALA A 265 13.30 4.29 -19.62
N LYS A 266 13.92 4.82 -18.58
CA LYS A 266 13.25 5.30 -17.36
C LYS A 266 13.65 6.73 -17.03
N ALA A 267 12.73 7.38 -16.31
CA ALA A 267 13.00 8.64 -15.65
C ALA A 267 12.55 8.57 -14.19
N CYS A 268 13.14 9.37 -13.35
CA CYS A 268 12.79 9.51 -11.95
C CYS A 268 12.54 10.97 -11.61
N PHE A 269 11.41 11.22 -10.94
CA PHE A 269 11.10 12.46 -10.24
C PHE A 269 11.44 12.24 -8.77
N ALA A 270 12.25 13.11 -8.20
CA ALA A 270 12.65 13.06 -6.80
C ALA A 270 12.26 14.36 -6.10
N VAL A 271 11.88 14.28 -4.82
CA VAL A 271 11.71 15.43 -3.94
C VAL A 271 12.49 15.18 -2.66
N LEU A 272 13.44 16.05 -2.37
CA LEU A 272 14.22 16.05 -1.13
C LEU A 272 13.67 17.14 -0.21
N HIS A 273 13.30 16.77 1.01
CA HIS A 273 12.68 17.67 1.98
C HIS A 273 13.70 18.20 2.97
N PHE A 274 13.91 19.51 3.00
CA PHE A 274 14.84 20.18 3.89
C PHE A 274 14.13 21.07 4.92
N SER A 275 14.61 21.05 6.16
CA SER A 275 14.24 22.02 7.20
C SER A 275 15.46 22.44 7.98
N GLY A 276 15.64 23.75 8.17
CA GLY A 276 16.79 24.29 8.84
C GLY A 276 18.15 23.87 8.25
N GLY A 277 18.19 23.59 6.93
CA GLY A 277 19.38 23.12 6.21
C GLY A 277 19.64 21.60 6.30
N ASN A 278 18.84 20.85 7.04
CA ASN A 278 18.98 19.40 7.18
C ASN A 278 17.98 18.66 6.26
N LEU A 279 18.44 17.57 5.64
CA LEU A 279 17.57 16.66 4.89
C LEU A 279 16.74 15.84 5.87
N LEU A 280 15.39 15.98 5.77
CA LEU A 280 14.43 15.26 6.61
C LEU A 280 13.99 13.95 5.98
N ASP A 281 13.61 14.01 4.70
CA ASP A 281 13.03 12.86 3.97
C ASP A 281 13.23 13.01 2.47
N LYS A 282 12.92 11.95 1.73
CA LYS A 282 13.02 11.91 0.28
C LYS A 282 11.93 11.06 -0.33
N ASP A 283 11.33 11.56 -1.39
CA ASP A 283 10.35 10.87 -2.21
C ASP A 283 10.88 10.62 -3.61
N TYR A 284 10.56 9.46 -4.18
CA TYR A 284 10.92 9.11 -5.54
C TYR A 284 9.73 8.51 -6.28
N GLU A 285 9.55 8.91 -7.53
CA GLU A 285 8.65 8.25 -8.47
C GLU A 285 9.42 7.90 -9.74
N VAL A 286 9.50 6.60 -10.05
CA VAL A 286 10.15 6.12 -11.28
C VAL A 286 9.09 5.72 -12.29
N PHE A 287 9.22 6.25 -13.49
CA PHE A 287 8.28 6.05 -14.60
C PHE A 287 9.02 5.84 -15.92
N SER A 288 8.31 5.48 -16.98
CA SER A 288 8.90 5.37 -18.30
C SER A 288 9.35 6.75 -18.78
N ARG A 289 10.50 6.83 -19.45
CA ARG A 289 11.03 8.09 -19.98
C ARG A 289 9.94 8.86 -20.71
N PRO A 290 9.66 10.12 -20.35
CA PRO A 290 8.64 10.95 -20.97
C PRO A 290 9.16 11.56 -22.27
N ASP A 291 8.25 11.97 -23.13
CA ASP A 291 8.56 12.68 -24.36
C ASP A 291 8.93 14.14 -24.08
N ASP A 292 8.23 14.74 -23.13
CA ASP A 292 8.47 16.09 -22.62
C ASP A 292 8.72 16.04 -21.10
N LYS A 293 9.96 16.30 -20.71
CA LYS A 293 10.37 16.33 -19.30
C LYS A 293 9.76 17.50 -18.53
N LEU A 294 9.50 18.63 -19.18
CA LEU A 294 8.93 19.82 -18.54
C LEU A 294 7.47 19.55 -18.16
N GLU A 295 6.69 19.02 -19.12
CA GLU A 295 5.30 18.62 -18.89
C GLU A 295 5.21 17.50 -17.84
N ALA A 296 6.12 16.53 -17.87
CA ALA A 296 6.19 15.43 -16.93
C ALA A 296 6.42 15.91 -15.49
N VAL A 297 7.45 16.72 -15.28
CA VAL A 297 7.79 17.26 -13.94
C VAL A 297 6.69 18.18 -13.43
N SER A 298 6.12 19.03 -14.28
CA SER A 298 5.00 19.90 -13.93
C SER A 298 3.78 19.08 -13.48
N SER A 299 3.42 18.02 -14.22
CA SER A 299 2.30 17.14 -13.88
C SER A 299 2.53 16.40 -12.55
N LEU A 300 3.72 15.80 -12.37
CA LEU A 300 4.07 15.09 -11.15
C LEU A 300 4.13 16.01 -9.93
N LEU A 301 4.68 17.19 -10.08
CA LEU A 301 4.75 18.19 -9.01
C LEU A 301 3.36 18.58 -8.51
N LYS A 302 2.41 18.81 -9.43
CA LYS A 302 1.00 19.09 -9.10
C LYS A 302 0.36 17.94 -8.36
N GLN A 303 0.46 16.72 -8.87
CA GLN A 303 -0.09 15.52 -8.24
C GLN A 303 0.53 15.31 -6.85
N PHE A 304 1.84 15.51 -6.72
CA PHE A 304 2.57 15.34 -5.46
C PHE A 304 2.02 16.27 -4.36
N TYR A 305 1.94 17.57 -4.61
CA TYR A 305 1.44 18.49 -3.58
C TYR A 305 -0.06 18.40 -3.34
N LEU A 306 -0.86 18.10 -4.37
CA LEU A 306 -2.30 17.87 -4.19
C LEU A 306 -2.62 16.57 -3.43
N SER A 307 -1.76 15.57 -3.51
CA SER A 307 -1.90 14.35 -2.70
C SER A 307 -1.38 14.53 -1.27
N ARG A 308 -0.32 15.33 -1.11
CA ARG A 308 0.32 15.60 0.18
C ARG A 308 -0.52 16.49 1.09
N GLY A 309 -1.32 17.41 0.53
CA GLY A 309 -2.19 18.29 1.29
C GLY A 309 -1.49 19.46 1.98
N ILE A 310 -0.22 19.76 1.63
CA ILE A 310 0.60 20.80 2.27
C ILE A 310 1.55 21.40 1.24
N ALA A 311 1.82 22.70 1.39
CA ALA A 311 2.82 23.41 0.61
C ALA A 311 4.00 23.86 1.48
N PRO A 312 5.27 23.67 1.04
CA PRO A 312 6.46 24.19 1.72
C PRO A 312 6.55 25.72 1.53
N LYS A 313 7.51 26.36 2.18
CA LYS A 313 7.78 27.80 1.93
C LYS A 313 8.45 28.02 0.58
N ARG A 314 9.36 27.14 0.18
CA ARG A 314 10.12 27.21 -1.08
C ARG A 314 10.16 25.87 -1.77
N VAL A 315 10.15 25.90 -3.08
CA VAL A 315 10.42 24.74 -3.93
C VAL A 315 11.55 25.12 -4.89
N LEU A 316 12.66 24.41 -4.82
CA LEU A 316 13.77 24.55 -5.76
C LEU A 316 13.53 23.56 -6.91
N LEU A 317 13.61 24.06 -8.13
CA LEU A 317 13.32 23.32 -9.36
C LEU A 317 14.58 23.18 -10.20
N PRO A 318 14.75 22.07 -10.95
CA PRO A 318 15.87 21.90 -11.87
C PRO A 318 15.74 22.75 -13.15
N PHE A 319 14.53 23.15 -13.50
CA PHE A 319 14.20 24.00 -14.66
C PHE A 319 12.85 24.69 -14.44
N GLU A 320 12.58 25.70 -15.26
CA GLU A 320 11.30 26.42 -15.21
C GLU A 320 10.14 25.54 -15.70
N ILE A 321 8.98 25.70 -15.09
CA ILE A 321 7.72 25.05 -15.48
C ILE A 321 6.73 26.12 -15.91
N ASP A 322 6.04 25.90 -17.03
CA ASP A 322 5.17 26.91 -17.68
C ASP A 322 4.06 27.47 -16.79
N ASP A 323 3.58 26.66 -15.83
CA ASP A 323 2.45 27.02 -14.97
C ASP A 323 2.86 27.32 -13.52
N GLY A 324 4.12 27.59 -13.27
CA GLY A 324 4.64 27.70 -11.89
C GLY A 324 3.87 28.71 -11.03
N GLU A 325 3.57 29.88 -11.55
CA GLU A 325 2.81 30.91 -10.83
C GLU A 325 1.36 30.48 -10.54
N LEU A 326 0.67 29.92 -11.54
CA LEU A 326 -0.70 29.43 -11.39
C LEU A 326 -0.76 28.27 -10.39
N PHE A 327 0.27 27.44 -10.39
CA PHE A 327 0.37 26.34 -9.44
C PHE A 327 0.64 26.83 -8.01
N ALA A 328 1.49 27.83 -7.82
CA ALA A 328 1.70 28.45 -6.52
C ALA A 328 0.42 29.10 -5.96
N GLU A 329 -0.37 29.75 -6.84
CA GLU A 329 -1.69 30.30 -6.50
C GLU A 329 -2.68 29.20 -6.10
N LEU A 330 -2.73 28.08 -6.82
CA LEU A 330 -3.57 26.93 -6.48
C LEU A 330 -3.26 26.39 -5.08
N LEU A 331 -1.97 26.26 -4.75
CA LEU A 331 -1.55 25.78 -3.42
C LEU A 331 -1.91 26.79 -2.31
N GLU A 332 -1.83 28.10 -2.60
CA GLU A 332 -2.26 29.15 -1.68
C GLU A 332 -3.76 29.08 -1.38
N GLN A 333 -4.60 28.91 -2.41
CA GLN A 333 -6.05 28.78 -2.23
C GLN A 333 -6.44 27.50 -1.48
N GLN A 334 -5.76 26.39 -1.74
CA GLN A 334 -6.11 25.12 -1.10
C GLN A 334 -5.52 24.95 0.30
N TYR A 335 -4.31 25.45 0.55
CA TYR A 335 -3.56 25.17 1.78
C TYR A 335 -3.16 26.42 2.55
N GLY A 336 -3.61 27.62 2.13
CA GLY A 336 -3.35 28.88 2.81
C GLY A 336 -1.88 29.33 2.75
N ARG A 337 -1.06 28.73 1.87
CA ARG A 337 0.34 29.07 1.72
C ARG A 337 0.78 29.05 0.26
N ARG A 338 1.32 30.18 -0.22
CA ARG A 338 1.93 30.30 -1.55
C ARG A 338 3.41 29.93 -1.48
N PRO A 339 3.85 28.83 -2.08
CA PRO A 339 5.25 28.47 -2.12
C PRO A 339 6.01 29.38 -3.09
N LYS A 340 7.26 29.72 -2.76
CA LYS A 340 8.17 30.39 -3.69
C LYS A 340 8.87 29.36 -4.56
N LEU A 341 8.49 29.27 -5.82
CA LEU A 341 9.16 28.43 -6.81
C LEU A 341 10.44 29.15 -7.29
N HIS A 342 11.55 28.44 -7.39
CA HIS A 342 12.82 29.03 -7.78
C HIS A 342 13.72 28.03 -8.50
N VAL A 343 14.27 28.43 -9.65
CA VAL A 343 15.30 27.71 -10.38
C VAL A 343 16.65 28.37 -10.08
N PRO A 344 17.48 27.78 -9.21
CA PRO A 344 18.74 28.42 -8.82
C PRO A 344 19.80 28.31 -9.92
N GLN A 345 20.54 29.38 -10.13
CA GLN A 345 21.60 29.46 -11.14
C GLN A 345 23.00 29.34 -10.51
N ARG A 346 23.14 29.51 -9.20
CA ARG A 346 24.43 29.50 -8.48
C ARG A 346 24.25 29.27 -6.98
N GLY A 347 25.36 28.96 -6.31
CA GLY A 347 25.44 28.82 -4.85
C GLY A 347 24.88 27.50 -4.31
N ASP A 348 24.63 27.46 -3.00
CA ASP A 348 24.24 26.23 -2.31
C ASP A 348 22.89 25.68 -2.77
N ASN A 349 21.94 26.53 -3.14
CA ASN A 349 20.65 26.09 -3.70
C ASN A 349 20.84 25.31 -5.01
N LEU A 350 21.75 25.73 -5.89
CA LEU A 350 22.06 24.96 -7.11
C LEU A 350 22.64 23.59 -6.76
N ARG A 351 23.59 23.54 -5.80
CA ARG A 351 24.16 22.27 -5.34
C ARG A 351 23.11 21.29 -4.80
N LEU A 352 22.08 21.81 -4.10
CA LEU A 352 20.97 21.00 -3.63
C LEU A 352 20.14 20.43 -4.78
N VAL A 353 19.88 21.21 -5.83
CA VAL A 353 19.18 20.73 -7.03
C VAL A 353 20.03 19.70 -7.77
N GLU A 354 21.33 19.92 -7.93
CA GLU A 354 22.26 18.95 -8.53
C GLU A 354 22.26 17.64 -7.74
N LEU A 355 22.28 17.73 -6.41
CA LEU A 355 22.18 16.55 -5.53
C LEU A 355 20.86 15.80 -5.75
N ALA A 356 19.73 16.50 -5.84
CA ALA A 356 18.42 15.89 -6.08
C ALA A 356 18.37 15.24 -7.48
N CYS A 357 18.91 15.89 -8.51
CA CYS A 357 18.99 15.33 -9.86
C CYS A 357 19.89 14.10 -9.93
N LYS A 358 21.04 14.12 -9.25
CA LYS A 358 21.94 12.96 -9.15
C LYS A 358 21.23 11.76 -8.48
N ASN A 359 20.54 12.00 -7.36
CA ASN A 359 19.77 10.97 -6.68
C ASN A 359 18.64 10.41 -7.56
N ALA A 360 17.95 11.26 -8.31
CA ALA A 360 16.93 10.85 -9.27
C ALA A 360 17.50 9.97 -10.37
N PHE A 361 18.67 10.34 -10.91
CA PHE A 361 19.36 9.56 -11.95
C PHE A 361 19.78 8.18 -11.41
N GLU A 362 20.43 8.12 -10.26
CA GLU A 362 20.85 6.86 -9.62
C GLU A 362 19.65 5.93 -9.36
N GLU A 363 18.51 6.47 -8.96
CA GLU A 363 17.30 5.67 -8.74
C GLU A 363 16.71 5.16 -10.06
N ALA A 364 16.67 5.99 -11.12
CA ALA A 364 16.25 5.58 -12.46
C ALA A 364 17.16 4.45 -13.00
N GLU A 365 18.47 4.59 -12.84
CA GLU A 365 19.46 3.60 -13.25
C GLU A 365 19.30 2.29 -12.46
N ARG A 366 19.10 2.38 -11.14
CA ARG A 366 18.88 1.21 -10.27
C ARG A 366 17.66 0.39 -10.70
N VAL A 367 16.57 1.06 -11.07
CA VAL A 367 15.33 0.39 -11.53
C VAL A 367 15.54 -0.18 -12.92
N THR A 368 16.16 0.54 -13.85
CA THR A 368 16.51 0.07 -15.20
C THR A 368 17.36 -1.19 -15.13
N GLY A 369 18.46 -1.16 -14.40
CA GLY A 369 19.34 -2.31 -14.26
C GLY A 369 18.72 -3.52 -13.53
N ARG A 370 17.70 -3.30 -12.69
CA ARG A 370 16.91 -4.39 -12.11
C ARG A 370 15.98 -5.04 -13.14
N GLU A 371 15.30 -4.24 -13.96
CA GLU A 371 14.40 -4.74 -15.01
C GLU A 371 15.18 -5.47 -16.09
N GLU A 372 16.36 -4.97 -16.49
CA GLU A 372 17.26 -5.63 -17.43
C GLU A 372 17.73 -6.98 -16.90
N ARG A 373 18.15 -7.06 -15.63
CA ARG A 373 18.55 -8.33 -15.00
C ARG A 373 17.41 -9.34 -14.97
N VAL A 374 16.20 -8.92 -14.65
CA VAL A 374 15.01 -9.80 -14.68
C VAL A 374 14.74 -10.26 -16.11
N SER A 375 14.76 -9.37 -17.10
CA SER A 375 14.58 -9.70 -18.51
C SER A 375 15.65 -10.68 -19.02
N ALA A 376 16.91 -10.47 -18.66
CA ALA A 376 18.01 -11.39 -18.96
C ALA A 376 17.80 -12.76 -18.31
N THR A 377 17.33 -12.80 -17.04
CA THR A 377 17.02 -14.05 -16.34
C THR A 377 15.89 -14.82 -17.03
N LEU A 378 14.80 -14.15 -17.44
CA LEU A 378 13.69 -14.77 -18.17
C LEU A 378 14.13 -15.27 -19.55
N THR A 379 14.97 -14.50 -20.25
CA THR A 379 15.55 -14.92 -21.54
C THR A 379 16.42 -16.17 -21.38
N LEU A 380 17.24 -16.22 -20.34
CA LEU A 380 18.09 -17.38 -20.05
C LEU A 380 17.26 -18.60 -19.66
N LEU A 381 16.23 -18.42 -18.82
CA LEU A 381 15.29 -19.48 -18.47
C LEU A 381 14.60 -20.02 -19.73
N GLY A 382 14.13 -19.17 -20.62
CA GLY A 382 13.54 -19.59 -21.89
C GLY A 382 14.51 -20.43 -22.75
N LYS A 383 15.78 -20.00 -22.85
CA LYS A 383 16.82 -20.77 -23.55
C LYS A 383 17.07 -22.15 -22.93
N MET A 384 17.13 -22.23 -21.59
CA MET A 384 17.33 -23.48 -20.87
C MET A 384 16.15 -24.44 -21.03
N LEU A 385 14.95 -23.94 -21.12
CA LEU A 385 13.72 -24.74 -21.28
C LEU A 385 13.33 -24.96 -22.76
N ALA A 386 14.11 -24.44 -23.72
CA ALA A 386 13.81 -24.44 -25.15
C ALA A 386 12.42 -23.83 -25.49
N ILE A 387 12.03 -22.76 -24.79
CA ILE A 387 10.79 -22.01 -25.01
C ILE A 387 11.10 -20.51 -25.19
N PRO A 388 10.18 -19.68 -25.71
CA PRO A 388 10.31 -18.23 -25.64
C PRO A 388 10.48 -17.75 -24.20
N ALA A 389 11.10 -16.58 -23.99
CA ALA A 389 11.26 -16.01 -22.64
C ALA A 389 9.90 -15.89 -21.94
N PRO A 390 9.65 -16.64 -20.84
CA PRO A 390 8.32 -16.72 -20.23
C PRO A 390 8.02 -15.45 -19.43
N LYS A 391 7.12 -14.62 -19.93
CA LYS A 391 6.68 -13.39 -19.25
C LYS A 391 5.62 -13.66 -18.18
N ARG A 392 4.69 -14.60 -18.49
CA ARG A 392 3.65 -15.04 -17.55
C ARG A 392 3.89 -16.48 -17.15
N MET A 393 4.16 -16.70 -15.87
CA MET A 393 4.38 -18.02 -15.28
C MET A 393 3.27 -18.29 -14.25
N GLU A 394 2.65 -19.47 -14.34
CA GLU A 394 1.64 -19.91 -13.37
C GLU A 394 2.18 -21.14 -12.63
N SER A 395 2.17 -21.10 -11.30
CA SER A 395 2.64 -22.22 -10.46
C SER A 395 1.51 -22.79 -9.64
N PHE A 396 1.43 -24.13 -9.60
CA PHE A 396 0.38 -24.90 -8.93
C PHE A 396 0.96 -25.75 -7.80
N ASP A 397 0.29 -25.72 -6.67
CA ASP A 397 0.59 -26.56 -5.50
C ASP A 397 -0.71 -27.19 -4.97
N ILE A 398 -0.61 -28.47 -4.60
CA ILE A 398 -1.70 -29.21 -3.96
C ILE A 398 -1.26 -29.54 -2.54
N SER A 399 -2.13 -29.32 -1.60
CA SER A 399 -1.86 -29.63 -0.22
C SER A 399 -3.07 -30.32 0.43
N ASN A 400 -2.77 -31.42 1.11
CA ASN A 400 -3.74 -32.24 1.83
C ASN A 400 -3.78 -31.88 3.31
N ILE A 401 -4.96 -31.67 3.87
CA ILE A 401 -5.14 -31.58 5.33
C ILE A 401 -5.81 -32.84 5.83
N SER A 402 -5.08 -33.68 6.59
CA SER A 402 -5.63 -34.70 7.48
C SER A 402 -6.94 -35.36 6.99
N GLY A 403 -6.98 -35.80 5.75
CA GLY A 403 -8.01 -36.70 5.24
C GLY A 403 -9.36 -36.14 4.77
N THR A 404 -9.62 -34.83 4.77
CA THR A 404 -10.98 -34.36 4.48
C THR A 404 -11.13 -33.17 3.51
N ASP A 405 -10.12 -32.34 3.34
CA ASP A 405 -10.20 -31.23 2.38
C ASP A 405 -8.88 -31.12 1.61
N ILE A 406 -8.91 -31.48 0.34
CA ILE A 406 -7.81 -31.25 -0.59
C ILE A 406 -8.00 -29.84 -1.16
N VAL A 407 -6.98 -29.02 -1.04
CA VAL A 407 -6.97 -27.68 -1.60
C VAL A 407 -5.77 -27.49 -2.51
N ALA A 408 -5.98 -26.75 -3.57
CA ALA A 408 -4.92 -26.35 -4.47
C ALA A 408 -4.88 -24.83 -4.63
N SER A 409 -3.72 -24.33 -4.94
CA SER A 409 -3.51 -22.94 -5.22
C SER A 409 -2.78 -22.73 -6.54
N MET A 410 -3.06 -21.59 -7.17
CA MET A 410 -2.34 -21.09 -8.34
C MET A 410 -1.80 -19.71 -8.01
N VAL A 411 -0.51 -19.53 -8.14
CA VAL A 411 0.12 -18.20 -8.10
C VAL A 411 0.59 -17.81 -9.49
N VAL A 412 0.63 -16.52 -9.74
CA VAL A 412 1.00 -15.96 -11.04
C VAL A 412 2.15 -14.99 -10.88
N PHE A 413 3.18 -15.17 -11.71
CA PHE A 413 4.27 -14.23 -11.85
C PHE A 413 4.22 -13.61 -13.25
N GLN A 414 4.25 -12.28 -13.29
CA GLN A 414 4.29 -11.51 -14.53
C GLN A 414 5.59 -10.74 -14.57
N GLU A 415 6.38 -10.94 -15.66
CA GLU A 415 7.69 -10.31 -15.82
C GLU A 415 8.58 -10.46 -14.56
N GLY A 416 8.63 -11.69 -14.02
CA GLY A 416 9.42 -12.04 -12.85
C GLY A 416 8.92 -11.51 -11.50
N LYS A 417 7.72 -10.89 -11.44
CA LYS A 417 7.13 -10.34 -10.21
C LYS A 417 5.78 -11.00 -9.89
N PRO A 418 5.44 -11.19 -8.60
CA PRO A 418 4.14 -11.73 -8.20
C PRO A 418 2.97 -10.85 -8.66
N LYS A 419 2.00 -11.39 -9.41
CA LYS A 419 0.75 -10.73 -9.81
C LYS A 419 -0.41 -11.22 -8.95
N LYS A 420 -0.48 -10.73 -7.72
CA LYS A 420 -1.41 -11.22 -6.68
C LYS A 420 -2.89 -11.12 -7.05
N SER A 421 -3.28 -10.21 -7.95
CA SER A 421 -4.66 -10.09 -8.48
C SER A 421 -5.12 -11.35 -9.18
N ASP A 422 -4.20 -12.11 -9.77
CA ASP A 422 -4.48 -13.28 -10.60
C ASP A 422 -4.35 -14.60 -9.82
N TYR A 423 -3.98 -14.56 -8.53
CA TYR A 423 -3.91 -15.75 -7.69
C TYR A 423 -5.28 -16.40 -7.51
N LYS A 424 -5.33 -17.74 -7.58
CA LYS A 424 -6.56 -18.50 -7.44
C LYS A 424 -6.42 -19.60 -6.39
N ARG A 425 -7.54 -19.93 -5.75
CA ARG A 425 -7.69 -21.03 -4.80
C ARG A 425 -8.75 -21.97 -5.33
N PHE A 426 -8.43 -23.24 -5.33
CA PHE A 426 -9.34 -24.26 -5.80
C PHE A 426 -9.63 -25.21 -4.63
N LYS A 427 -10.90 -25.49 -4.41
CA LYS A 427 -11.35 -26.61 -3.58
C LYS A 427 -11.52 -27.81 -4.50
N VAL A 428 -10.85 -28.90 -4.17
CA VAL A 428 -11.01 -30.17 -4.88
C VAL A 428 -12.24 -30.86 -4.34
N GLU A 429 -13.11 -31.36 -5.21
CA GLU A 429 -14.39 -31.97 -4.83
C GLU A 429 -14.51 -33.39 -5.40
N GLY A 430 -15.18 -34.29 -4.65
CA GLY A 430 -15.52 -35.62 -5.15
C GLY A 430 -14.41 -36.66 -5.09
N LEU A 431 -13.25 -36.36 -4.47
CA LEU A 431 -12.20 -37.35 -4.23
C LEU A 431 -12.28 -37.81 -2.76
N THR A 432 -12.41 -39.13 -2.58
CA THR A 432 -12.51 -39.74 -1.26
C THR A 432 -11.16 -40.17 -0.69
N ASP A 433 -10.14 -40.31 -1.53
CA ASP A 433 -8.78 -40.72 -1.16
C ASP A 433 -7.77 -39.60 -1.48
N GLN A 434 -6.58 -39.68 -0.88
CA GLN A 434 -5.45 -38.78 -1.11
C GLN A 434 -4.84 -39.04 -2.51
N ASP A 435 -5.57 -38.65 -3.56
CA ASP A 435 -5.09 -38.72 -4.93
C ASP A 435 -4.65 -37.33 -5.41
N ASP A 436 -3.37 -37.04 -5.23
CA ASP A 436 -2.76 -35.77 -5.65
C ASP A 436 -2.78 -35.62 -7.19
N TYR A 437 -2.77 -36.72 -7.94
CA TYR A 437 -2.80 -36.69 -9.40
C TYR A 437 -4.19 -36.33 -9.94
N ALA A 438 -5.23 -36.96 -9.41
CA ALA A 438 -6.60 -36.60 -9.77
C ALA A 438 -6.93 -35.15 -9.35
N SER A 439 -6.41 -34.73 -8.22
CA SER A 439 -6.53 -33.35 -7.74
C SER A 439 -5.87 -32.36 -8.69
N MET A 440 -4.64 -32.63 -9.13
CA MET A 440 -3.91 -31.80 -10.10
C MET A 440 -4.68 -31.71 -11.41
N ARG A 441 -5.14 -32.84 -11.93
CA ARG A 441 -5.96 -32.89 -13.16
C ARG A 441 -7.19 -32.00 -13.05
N GLN A 442 -7.95 -32.13 -11.94
CA GLN A 442 -9.18 -31.34 -11.72
C GLN A 442 -8.86 -29.82 -11.70
N VAL A 443 -7.81 -29.42 -11.03
CA VAL A 443 -7.43 -27.99 -10.88
C VAL A 443 -6.96 -27.40 -12.20
N VAL A 444 -6.10 -28.08 -12.93
CA VAL A 444 -5.62 -27.64 -14.24
C VAL A 444 -6.78 -27.59 -15.22
N THR A 445 -7.64 -28.61 -15.25
CA THR A 445 -8.84 -28.62 -16.12
C THR A 445 -9.73 -27.41 -15.81
N ARG A 446 -10.05 -27.13 -14.54
CA ARG A 446 -10.89 -25.98 -14.15
C ARG A 446 -10.27 -24.66 -14.56
N ARG A 447 -8.97 -24.47 -14.34
CA ARG A 447 -8.26 -23.25 -14.76
C ARG A 447 -8.43 -22.99 -16.27
N PHE A 448 -8.25 -24.02 -17.09
CA PHE A 448 -8.25 -23.86 -18.52
C PHE A 448 -9.63 -23.95 -19.18
N VAL A 449 -10.63 -24.53 -18.52
CA VAL A 449 -12.05 -24.37 -18.89
C VAL A 449 -12.48 -22.91 -18.78
N HIS A 450 -12.13 -22.24 -17.65
CA HIS A 450 -12.39 -20.81 -17.49
C HIS A 450 -11.61 -19.94 -18.50
N TYR A 451 -10.37 -20.34 -18.85
CA TYR A 451 -9.61 -19.68 -19.89
C TYR A 451 -10.32 -19.73 -21.26
N LYS A 452 -10.80 -20.91 -21.65
CA LYS A 452 -11.54 -21.09 -22.92
C LYS A 452 -12.87 -20.33 -22.94
N ALA A 453 -13.53 -20.19 -21.79
CA ALA A 453 -14.74 -19.41 -21.63
C ALA A 453 -14.50 -17.89 -21.67
N GLY A 454 -13.25 -17.43 -21.58
CA GLY A 454 -12.90 -16.01 -21.53
C GLY A 454 -13.29 -15.33 -20.20
N ASP A 455 -13.37 -16.10 -19.12
CA ASP A 455 -13.78 -15.60 -17.81
C ASP A 455 -12.76 -14.60 -17.25
N LYS A 456 -13.26 -13.48 -16.74
CA LYS A 456 -12.42 -12.42 -16.19
C LYS A 456 -11.48 -12.93 -15.10
N GLY A 457 -10.20 -12.67 -15.29
CA GLY A 457 -9.10 -13.10 -14.38
C GLY A 457 -8.63 -14.53 -14.63
N PHE A 458 -9.11 -15.18 -15.70
CA PHE A 458 -8.59 -16.43 -16.28
C PHE A 458 -8.27 -16.30 -17.77
N ASP A 459 -8.51 -15.15 -18.36
CA ASP A 459 -8.45 -14.82 -19.78
C ASP A 459 -7.03 -14.63 -20.35
N GLU A 460 -6.01 -14.51 -19.50
CA GLU A 460 -4.62 -14.44 -19.91
C GLU A 460 -3.98 -15.83 -20.02
N ALA A 461 -3.30 -16.10 -21.15
CA ALA A 461 -2.57 -17.34 -21.39
C ALA A 461 -1.22 -17.34 -20.63
N PRO A 462 -0.82 -18.45 -20.00
CA PRO A 462 0.53 -18.58 -19.45
C PRO A 462 1.56 -18.93 -20.56
N ASP A 463 2.79 -18.44 -20.39
CA ASP A 463 3.93 -18.84 -21.21
C ASP A 463 4.62 -20.09 -20.62
N LEU A 464 4.44 -20.34 -19.30
CA LEU A 464 5.05 -21.45 -18.58
C LEU A 464 4.18 -21.86 -17.41
N LEU A 465 3.94 -23.17 -17.28
CA LEU A 465 3.32 -23.79 -16.10
C LEU A 465 4.38 -24.52 -15.27
N LEU A 466 4.39 -24.24 -13.97
CA LEU A 466 5.26 -24.87 -12.99
C LEU A 466 4.40 -25.67 -12.01
N ILE A 467 4.66 -26.96 -11.93
CA ILE A 467 3.88 -27.87 -11.08
C ILE A 467 4.74 -28.27 -9.88
N ASP A 468 4.25 -28.04 -8.67
CA ASP A 468 4.93 -28.51 -7.46
C ASP A 468 4.81 -30.01 -7.35
N GLY A 469 5.75 -30.72 -7.96
CA GLY A 469 5.79 -32.17 -8.06
C GLY A 469 6.71 -32.63 -9.18
N GLY A 470 6.98 -33.93 -9.21
CA GLY A 470 7.87 -34.56 -10.18
C GLY A 470 7.22 -34.82 -11.55
N VAL A 471 7.87 -35.70 -12.34
CA VAL A 471 7.48 -36.09 -13.70
C VAL A 471 5.99 -36.47 -13.79
N THR A 472 5.49 -37.26 -12.85
CA THR A 472 4.11 -37.76 -12.90
C THR A 472 3.08 -36.63 -12.82
N HIS A 473 3.31 -35.62 -11.96
CA HIS A 473 2.44 -34.45 -11.85
C HIS A 473 2.46 -33.61 -13.13
N ALA A 474 3.65 -33.43 -13.75
CA ALA A 474 3.78 -32.75 -15.02
C ALA A 474 3.01 -33.48 -16.14
N LYS A 475 3.11 -34.81 -16.23
CA LYS A 475 2.35 -35.63 -17.17
C LYS A 475 0.84 -35.47 -17.04
N VAL A 476 0.35 -35.48 -15.80
CA VAL A 476 -1.08 -35.30 -15.52
C VAL A 476 -1.57 -33.91 -15.95
N ALA A 477 -0.78 -32.87 -15.71
CA ALA A 477 -1.12 -31.52 -16.15
C ALA A 477 -1.14 -31.40 -17.68
N VAL A 478 -0.18 -32.01 -18.39
CA VAL A 478 -0.19 -32.07 -19.86
C VAL A 478 -1.39 -32.83 -20.40
N ALA A 479 -1.73 -33.98 -19.83
CA ALA A 479 -2.90 -34.74 -20.25
C ALA A 479 -4.19 -33.93 -20.09
N ALA A 480 -4.36 -33.21 -18.98
CA ALA A 480 -5.50 -32.33 -18.76
C ALA A 480 -5.60 -31.18 -19.79
N LEU A 481 -4.47 -30.63 -20.24
CA LEU A 481 -4.42 -29.62 -21.29
C LEU A 481 -4.79 -30.20 -22.65
N GLN A 482 -4.27 -31.39 -22.98
CA GLN A 482 -4.55 -32.09 -24.24
C GLN A 482 -6.04 -32.42 -24.41
N GLU A 483 -6.70 -32.84 -23.33
CA GLU A 483 -8.17 -33.06 -23.33
C GLU A 483 -8.96 -31.80 -23.67
N LEU A 484 -8.40 -30.64 -23.35
CA LEU A 484 -8.98 -29.35 -23.71
C LEU A 484 -8.51 -28.80 -25.07
N ASN A 485 -7.72 -29.57 -25.83
CA ASN A 485 -7.06 -29.13 -27.06
C ASN A 485 -6.21 -27.86 -26.85
N LEU A 486 -5.45 -27.82 -25.73
CA LEU A 486 -4.53 -26.75 -25.40
C LEU A 486 -3.12 -27.31 -25.28
N SER A 487 -2.13 -26.48 -25.63
CA SER A 487 -0.70 -26.83 -25.51
C SER A 487 0.02 -25.64 -24.88
N PHE A 488 0.57 -25.85 -23.69
CA PHE A 488 1.44 -24.89 -22.99
C PHE A 488 2.67 -25.63 -22.48
N PRO A 489 3.83 -24.95 -22.34
CA PRO A 489 4.99 -25.53 -21.68
C PRO A 489 4.70 -25.86 -20.21
N VAL A 490 4.92 -27.12 -19.81
CA VAL A 490 4.69 -27.62 -18.45
C VAL A 490 5.98 -28.25 -17.92
N PHE A 491 6.38 -27.84 -16.71
CA PHE A 491 7.54 -28.42 -16.02
C PHE A 491 7.19 -28.74 -14.56
N GLY A 492 7.66 -29.87 -14.07
CA GLY A 492 7.62 -30.22 -12.66
C GLY A 492 8.81 -29.61 -11.91
N MET A 493 8.60 -29.24 -10.64
CA MET A 493 9.64 -28.70 -9.76
C MET A 493 10.21 -29.82 -8.88
N VAL A 494 11.45 -30.24 -9.12
CA VAL A 494 12.15 -31.30 -8.36
C VAL A 494 12.90 -30.67 -7.19
N LYS A 495 12.59 -31.12 -5.97
CA LYS A 495 13.16 -30.60 -4.72
C LYS A 495 14.44 -31.33 -4.32
N ASP A 496 15.34 -30.59 -3.65
CA ASP A 496 16.50 -31.15 -2.94
C ASP A 496 16.11 -31.65 -1.54
N ASP A 497 17.05 -32.24 -0.82
CA ASP A 497 16.88 -32.72 0.56
C ASP A 497 16.52 -31.59 1.55
N ARG A 498 16.68 -30.33 1.15
CA ARG A 498 16.31 -29.15 1.92
C ARG A 498 14.99 -28.53 1.43
N HIS A 499 14.19 -29.27 0.67
CA HIS A 499 12.91 -28.85 0.08
C HIS A 499 12.98 -27.64 -0.86
N ARG A 500 14.14 -27.33 -1.47
CA ARG A 500 14.29 -26.26 -2.47
C ARG A 500 14.31 -26.86 -3.87
N THR A 501 13.71 -26.19 -4.85
CA THR A 501 13.71 -26.65 -6.25
C THR A 501 15.13 -26.62 -6.81
N ARG A 502 15.73 -27.80 -7.06
CA ARG A 502 17.07 -27.94 -7.63
C ARG A 502 17.06 -28.08 -9.16
N ALA A 503 15.98 -28.58 -9.71
CA ALA A 503 15.81 -28.83 -11.12
C ALA A 503 14.36 -28.68 -11.56
N LEU A 504 14.16 -28.39 -12.83
CA LEU A 504 12.87 -28.51 -13.50
C LEU A 504 12.89 -29.81 -14.31
N VAL A 505 11.75 -30.49 -14.37
CA VAL A 505 11.63 -31.76 -15.08
C VAL A 505 10.56 -31.67 -16.15
N THR A 506 10.89 -32.16 -17.37
CA THR A 506 9.91 -32.26 -18.45
C THR A 506 8.91 -33.38 -18.20
N PRO A 507 7.75 -33.41 -18.89
CA PRO A 507 6.83 -34.55 -18.85
C PRO A 507 7.46 -35.86 -19.29
N GLU A 508 8.48 -35.82 -20.16
CA GLU A 508 9.21 -36.98 -20.66
C GLU A 508 10.21 -37.55 -19.65
N GLY A 509 10.56 -36.76 -18.60
CA GLY A 509 11.44 -37.17 -17.51
C GLY A 509 12.86 -36.58 -17.61
N GLU A 510 13.11 -35.67 -18.53
CA GLU A 510 14.39 -34.98 -18.62
C GLU A 510 14.51 -33.94 -17.49
N GLU A 511 15.57 -34.04 -16.67
CA GLU A 511 15.88 -33.07 -15.63
C GLU A 511 16.76 -31.94 -16.14
N ILE A 512 16.29 -30.70 -16.01
CA ILE A 512 17.02 -29.48 -16.33
C ILE A 512 17.48 -28.84 -15.02
N ARG A 513 18.74 -28.94 -14.70
CA ARG A 513 19.32 -28.40 -13.46
C ARG A 513 19.39 -26.88 -13.50
N ILE A 514 18.82 -26.24 -12.48
CA ILE A 514 18.78 -24.78 -12.34
C ILE A 514 19.74 -24.26 -11.25
N ASP A 515 20.26 -25.15 -10.40
CA ASP A 515 21.18 -24.82 -9.31
C ASP A 515 22.53 -24.23 -9.79
N ASN A 516 22.92 -24.49 -11.04
CA ASN A 516 24.09 -23.90 -11.67
C ASN A 516 23.93 -22.42 -12.06
N ASN A 517 22.71 -21.88 -12.00
CA ASN A 517 22.44 -20.47 -12.30
C ASN A 517 21.69 -19.81 -11.15
N GLN A 518 22.43 -19.00 -10.37
CA GLN A 518 21.90 -18.35 -9.16
C GLN A 518 20.67 -17.48 -9.43
N ALA A 519 20.59 -16.79 -10.57
CA ALA A 519 19.46 -15.92 -10.88
C ALA A 519 18.17 -16.71 -11.16
N ILE A 520 18.28 -17.79 -11.94
CA ILE A 520 17.16 -18.69 -12.24
C ILE A 520 16.76 -19.45 -10.98
N PHE A 521 17.74 -19.99 -10.24
CA PHE A 521 17.49 -20.68 -8.98
C PHE A 521 16.73 -19.79 -7.97
N SER A 522 17.13 -18.52 -7.87
CA SER A 522 16.44 -17.54 -6.99
C SER A 522 15.02 -17.24 -7.48
N LEU A 523 14.80 -17.08 -8.79
CA LEU A 523 13.48 -16.82 -9.36
C LEU A 523 12.52 -18.00 -9.13
N ILE A 524 12.94 -19.22 -9.47
CA ILE A 524 12.12 -20.43 -9.30
C ILE A 524 11.86 -20.69 -7.81
N GLY A 525 12.88 -20.48 -6.96
CA GLY A 525 12.74 -20.58 -5.51
C GLY A 525 11.69 -19.62 -4.95
N GLN A 526 11.70 -18.35 -5.40
CA GLN A 526 10.66 -17.37 -5.01
C GLN A 526 9.25 -17.78 -5.46
N ILE A 527 9.12 -18.35 -6.67
CA ILE A 527 7.83 -18.86 -7.17
C ILE A 527 7.35 -20.00 -6.29
N GLN A 528 8.22 -20.97 -5.99
CA GLN A 528 7.90 -22.12 -5.13
C GLN A 528 7.49 -21.68 -3.73
N GLU A 529 8.29 -20.83 -3.07
CA GLU A 529 8.00 -20.32 -1.73
C GLU A 529 6.66 -19.57 -1.68
N GLU A 530 6.39 -18.74 -2.67
CA GLU A 530 5.14 -17.98 -2.74
C GLU A 530 3.94 -18.87 -2.97
N THR A 531 4.08 -19.93 -3.82
CA THR A 531 3.03 -20.92 -4.07
C THR A 531 2.70 -21.67 -2.79
N HIS A 532 3.71 -22.18 -2.10
CA HIS A 532 3.56 -22.89 -0.83
C HIS A 532 2.98 -21.99 0.28
N ARG A 533 3.49 -20.75 0.42
CA ARG A 533 2.97 -19.75 1.36
C ARG A 533 1.49 -19.46 1.13
N PHE A 534 1.07 -19.32 -0.13
CA PHE A 534 -0.32 -19.03 -0.48
C PHE A 534 -1.24 -20.21 -0.17
N THR A 535 -0.79 -21.45 -0.41
CA THR A 535 -1.49 -22.68 -0.09
C THR A 535 -1.66 -22.82 1.43
N ILE A 536 -0.59 -22.69 2.23
CA ILE A 536 -0.66 -22.77 3.71
C ILE A 536 -1.62 -21.70 4.27
N THR A 537 -1.62 -20.49 3.71
CA THR A 537 -2.51 -19.43 4.18
C THR A 537 -3.98 -19.81 3.97
N TYR A 538 -4.30 -20.46 2.86
CA TYR A 538 -5.64 -20.98 2.59
C TYR A 538 -6.05 -22.07 3.54
N HIS A 539 -5.15 -23.02 3.83
CA HIS A 539 -5.33 -24.05 4.82
C HIS A 539 -5.69 -23.48 6.21
N ARG A 540 -4.89 -22.51 6.69
CA ARG A 540 -5.15 -21.88 7.99
C ARG A 540 -6.51 -21.20 8.04
N GLN A 541 -6.94 -20.58 6.96
CA GLN A 541 -8.25 -19.94 6.85
C GLN A 541 -9.41 -20.96 6.91
N LEU A 542 -9.28 -22.09 6.20
CA LEU A 542 -10.28 -23.17 6.24
C LEU A 542 -10.36 -23.81 7.62
N ARG A 543 -9.21 -24.11 8.24
CA ARG A 543 -9.15 -24.66 9.60
C ARG A 543 -9.78 -23.71 10.64
N SER A 544 -9.45 -22.42 10.59
CA SER A 544 -10.08 -21.42 11.45
C SER A 544 -11.59 -21.32 11.24
N LYS A 545 -12.04 -21.48 9.99
CA LYS A 545 -13.46 -21.46 9.65
C LYS A 545 -14.17 -22.70 10.21
N ARG A 546 -13.56 -23.88 10.11
CA ARG A 546 -14.09 -25.13 10.69
C ARG A 546 -14.13 -25.10 12.21
N LEU A 547 -13.07 -24.65 12.89
CA LEU A 547 -13.05 -24.52 14.35
C LEU A 547 -14.19 -23.62 14.83
N ARG A 548 -14.43 -22.49 14.17
CA ARG A 548 -15.57 -21.60 14.48
C ARG A 548 -16.94 -22.26 14.31
N TYR A 549 -17.09 -23.13 13.32
CA TYR A 549 -18.35 -23.87 13.14
C TYR A 549 -18.49 -25.02 14.15
N SER A 550 -17.39 -25.70 14.49
CA SER A 550 -17.37 -26.84 15.40
C SER A 550 -17.75 -26.46 16.83
N GLU A 551 -17.31 -25.34 17.38
CA GLU A 551 -17.65 -24.88 18.74
C GLU A 551 -19.15 -24.55 18.90
N LEU A 552 -19.82 -24.12 17.84
CA LEU A 552 -21.25 -23.88 17.84
C LEU A 552 -22.09 -25.14 17.55
N ASP A 553 -21.46 -26.27 17.11
CA ASP A 553 -22.16 -27.51 16.75
C ASP A 553 -22.65 -28.29 17.96
N GLY A 554 -22.01 -28.11 19.12
CA GLY A 554 -22.40 -28.77 20.37
C GLY A 554 -23.56 -28.11 21.12
N ILE A 555 -24.04 -26.94 20.67
CA ILE A 555 -25.01 -26.16 21.42
C ILE A 555 -26.46 -26.56 21.01
N PRO A 556 -27.28 -27.03 21.95
CA PRO A 556 -28.66 -27.41 21.69
C PRO A 556 -29.46 -26.27 21.09
N GLY A 557 -30.21 -26.52 20.00
CA GLY A 557 -31.04 -25.53 19.33
C GLY A 557 -30.32 -24.65 18.32
N ILE A 558 -29.00 -24.82 18.12
CA ILE A 558 -28.21 -24.03 17.14
C ILE A 558 -27.93 -24.87 15.88
N GLY A 559 -28.84 -24.78 14.90
CA GLY A 559 -28.65 -25.38 13.57
C GLY A 559 -27.90 -24.45 12.61
N ALA A 560 -27.60 -24.96 11.39
CA ALA A 560 -26.77 -24.27 10.40
C ALA A 560 -27.19 -22.82 10.10
N LYS A 561 -28.49 -22.53 9.99
CA LYS A 561 -29.00 -21.16 9.75
C LYS A 561 -28.71 -20.20 10.91
N ARG A 562 -28.95 -20.65 12.15
CA ARG A 562 -28.73 -19.85 13.35
C ARG A 562 -27.24 -19.58 13.61
N LYS A 563 -26.37 -20.56 13.32
CA LYS A 563 -24.90 -20.35 13.33
C LYS A 563 -24.46 -19.28 12.36
N GLN A 564 -24.97 -19.36 11.13
CA GLN A 564 -24.63 -18.37 10.10
C GLN A 564 -25.07 -16.96 10.51
N GLU A 565 -26.25 -16.82 11.13
CA GLU A 565 -26.77 -15.55 11.62
C GLU A 565 -25.91 -14.99 12.77
N LEU A 566 -25.54 -15.82 13.76
CA LEU A 566 -24.65 -15.45 14.86
C LEU A 566 -23.28 -14.98 14.36
N LEU A 567 -22.66 -15.74 13.44
CA LEU A 567 -21.35 -15.39 12.88
C LEU A 567 -21.41 -14.15 11.96
N ARG A 568 -22.54 -13.90 11.30
CA ARG A 568 -22.75 -12.70 10.50
C ARG A 568 -22.82 -11.45 11.38
N GLN A 569 -23.53 -11.53 12.51
CA GLN A 569 -23.75 -10.40 13.41
C GLN A 569 -22.53 -10.11 14.29
N PHE A 570 -21.98 -11.11 14.92
CA PHE A 570 -20.89 -10.97 15.91
C PHE A 570 -19.48 -11.11 15.31
N LYS A 571 -19.36 -11.58 14.06
CA LYS A 571 -18.10 -11.70 13.29
C LYS A 571 -17.03 -12.63 13.89
N SER A 572 -17.08 -13.00 15.17
CA SER A 572 -16.14 -13.91 15.82
C SER A 572 -16.80 -14.69 16.97
N LEU A 573 -16.25 -15.86 17.31
CA LEU A 573 -16.68 -16.67 18.47
C LEU A 573 -16.44 -15.94 19.79
N SER A 574 -15.33 -15.24 19.91
CA SER A 574 -15.04 -14.40 21.09
C SER A 574 -16.08 -13.31 21.29
N ALA A 575 -16.58 -12.69 20.20
CA ALA A 575 -17.66 -11.70 20.32
C ALA A 575 -19.01 -12.33 20.67
N ILE A 576 -19.29 -13.57 20.20
CA ILE A 576 -20.47 -14.34 20.62
C ILE A 576 -20.37 -14.70 22.10
N GLY A 577 -19.20 -15.13 22.58
CA GLY A 577 -18.96 -15.45 23.97
C GLY A 577 -19.00 -14.24 24.93
N GLN A 578 -18.77 -13.04 24.41
CA GLN A 578 -18.87 -11.78 25.19
C GLN A 578 -20.25 -11.12 25.06
N ALA A 579 -21.12 -11.64 24.22
CA ALA A 579 -22.45 -11.07 24.01
C ALA A 579 -23.34 -11.30 25.24
N THR A 580 -24.13 -10.29 25.61
CA THR A 580 -25.10 -10.40 26.68
C THR A 580 -26.31 -11.21 26.25
N LEU A 581 -27.00 -11.83 27.23
CA LEU A 581 -28.22 -12.61 26.94
C LEU A 581 -29.25 -11.81 26.13
N PRO A 582 -29.56 -10.53 26.42
CA PRO A 582 -30.48 -9.72 25.61
C PRO A 582 -30.03 -9.48 24.18
N GLU A 583 -28.71 -9.43 23.91
CA GLU A 583 -28.18 -9.29 22.54
C GLU A 583 -28.35 -10.57 21.75
N LEU A 584 -28.17 -11.72 22.38
CA LEU A 584 -28.40 -13.03 21.77
C LEU A 584 -29.91 -13.28 21.52
N GLU A 585 -30.79 -12.87 22.44
CA GLU A 585 -32.25 -12.99 22.30
C GLU A 585 -32.85 -12.15 21.14
N ARG A 586 -32.14 -11.13 20.67
CA ARG A 586 -32.55 -10.36 19.48
C ARG A 586 -32.40 -11.17 18.18
N LEU A 587 -31.55 -12.18 18.19
CA LEU A 587 -31.22 -12.98 17.01
C LEU A 587 -31.72 -14.43 17.09
N LEU A 588 -31.92 -14.92 18.29
CA LEU A 588 -32.25 -16.30 18.59
C LEU A 588 -33.50 -16.38 19.48
N PRO A 589 -34.28 -17.50 19.39
CA PRO A 589 -35.28 -17.80 20.42
C PRO A 589 -34.63 -17.90 21.81
N LYS A 590 -35.40 -17.57 22.84
CA LYS A 590 -34.91 -17.48 24.25
C LYS A 590 -34.13 -18.71 24.70
N ASP A 591 -34.65 -19.91 24.41
CA ASP A 591 -34.01 -21.18 24.81
C ASP A 591 -32.64 -21.36 24.11
N ALA A 592 -32.55 -21.01 22.83
CA ALA A 592 -31.30 -21.09 22.07
C ALA A 592 -30.30 -19.98 22.47
N ALA A 593 -30.77 -18.79 22.78
CA ALA A 593 -29.93 -17.70 23.29
C ALA A 593 -29.34 -18.05 24.67
N ALA A 594 -30.15 -18.59 25.57
CA ALA A 594 -29.70 -19.09 26.87
C ALA A 594 -28.66 -20.24 26.73
N ALA A 595 -28.88 -21.19 25.81
CA ALA A 595 -27.94 -22.28 25.56
C ALA A 595 -26.57 -21.75 25.06
N VAL A 596 -26.55 -20.77 24.15
CA VAL A 596 -25.31 -20.10 23.68
C VAL A 596 -24.63 -19.37 24.83
N TYR A 597 -25.40 -18.59 25.61
CA TYR A 597 -24.86 -17.84 26.73
C TYR A 597 -24.19 -18.76 27.77
N HIS A 598 -24.87 -19.81 28.21
CA HIS A 598 -24.35 -20.79 29.17
C HIS A 598 -23.13 -21.51 28.62
N HIS A 599 -23.12 -21.94 27.35
CA HIS A 599 -22.00 -22.62 26.74
C HIS A 599 -20.69 -21.83 26.84
N PHE A 600 -20.74 -20.52 26.65
CA PHE A 600 -19.54 -19.68 26.70
C PHE A 600 -19.23 -19.08 28.08
N HIS A 601 -20.17 -19.07 29.03
CA HIS A 601 -19.97 -18.52 30.37
C HIS A 601 -19.81 -19.56 31.45
N ASP A 602 -20.47 -20.70 31.34
CA ASP A 602 -20.37 -21.79 32.34
C ASP A 602 -19.22 -22.76 32.04
N GLY A 603 -18.68 -22.79 30.80
CA GLY A 603 -17.53 -23.63 30.41
C GLY A 603 -16.17 -23.20 30.97
N ASN A 604 -16.05 -21.99 31.56
CA ASN A 604 -14.81 -21.47 32.16
C ASN A 604 -14.66 -21.78 33.66
N ALA A 605 -15.48 -22.68 34.24
CA ALA A 605 -15.39 -23.05 35.63
C ALA A 605 -14.62 -24.37 35.87
N GLN A 606 -14.06 -25.00 34.80
CA GLN A 606 -13.26 -26.23 34.89
C GLN A 606 -12.03 -26.14 33.98
N GLU A 607 -11.07 -25.25 34.33
CA GLU A 607 -9.63 -25.45 34.12
C GLU A 607 -8.84 -24.50 35.03
#